data_66dcbbfd59ce02dfc7ece36e9de41b10
#
_entry.id   66dcbbfd59ce02dfc7ece36e9de41b10
#
_cell.length_a   1.000
_cell.length_b   1.000
_cell.length_c   1.000
_cell.angle_alpha   90.00
_cell.angle_beta   90.00
_cell.angle_gamma   90.00
#
_symmetry.space_group_name_H-M   'P 1'
#
loop_
_entity.id
_entity.type
_entity.pdbx_description
1 polymer ?
#
loop_
_entity_poly.entity_id
_entity_poly.type
_entity_poly.pdbx_seq_one_letter_code
_entity_poly.pdbx_strand_id
1 'polypeptide(L)'
;FTVYDRRSKILFSGDIGAAVFPRGGRKVFVEDFQKHVPLMEGFHKRYMNGNVACRKWVNEVRRRDISMIAPQHGSIFRKEDANKFLDWLASLRCGLDIIDEIY
;
A
#
# COMPACT_ATOMS: atom_id res chain seq x y z
N PHE A 1 -7.11 -8.96 3.86
CA PHE A 1 -7.19 -9.21 5.30
C PHE A 1 -6.23 -8.27 6.04
N THR A 2 -6.78 -7.38 6.88
CA THR A 2 -6.02 -6.33 7.57
C THR A 2 -6.18 -6.49 9.08
N VAL A 3 -5.06 -6.46 9.79
CA VAL A 3 -5.03 -6.57 11.26
C VAL A 3 -4.28 -5.37 11.84
N TYR A 4 -4.89 -4.70 12.79
CA TYR A 4 -4.24 -3.61 13.52
C TYR A 4 -3.88 -4.05 14.93
N ASP A 5 -2.61 -3.92 15.30
CA ASP A 5 -2.15 -4.20 16.65
C ASP A 5 -2.11 -2.90 17.48
N ARG A 6 -2.98 -2.80 18.47
CA ARG A 6 -3.11 -1.62 19.31
C ARG A 6 -1.87 -1.30 20.13
N ARG A 7 -1.11 -2.32 20.49
CA ARG A 7 0.04 -2.15 21.38
C ARG A 7 1.22 -1.53 20.65
N SER A 8 1.56 -2.07 19.48
CA SER A 8 2.66 -1.57 18.66
C SER A 8 2.23 -0.47 17.70
N LYS A 9 0.92 -0.33 17.47
CA LYS A 9 0.32 0.56 16.48
C LYS A 9 0.75 0.21 15.06
N ILE A 10 1.06 -1.06 14.81
CA ILE A 10 1.41 -1.55 13.49
C ILE A 10 0.16 -2.06 12.80
N LEU A 11 -0.04 -1.63 11.55
CA LEU A 11 -1.08 -2.15 10.69
C LEU A 11 -0.48 -3.23 9.79
N PHE A 12 -0.96 -4.45 9.94
CA PHE A 12 -0.60 -5.56 9.06
C PHE A 12 -1.60 -5.59 7.92
N SER A 13 -1.20 -5.11 6.76
CA SER A 13 -2.11 -4.79 5.66
C SER A 13 -2.33 -5.93 4.66
N GLY A 14 -1.72 -7.09 4.89
CA GLY A 14 -1.85 -8.20 3.95
C GLY A 14 -1.21 -7.85 2.61
N ASP A 15 -1.97 -8.00 1.53
CA ASP A 15 -1.46 -7.72 0.19
C ASP A 15 -1.46 -6.24 -0.17
N ILE A 16 -2.15 -5.40 0.59
CA ILE A 16 -2.12 -3.96 0.34
C ILE A 16 -0.75 -3.42 0.77
N GLY A 17 -0.01 -2.87 -0.17
CA GLY A 17 1.38 -2.50 0.00
C GLY A 17 2.37 -3.48 -0.61
N ALA A 18 1.88 -4.56 -1.22
CA ALA A 18 2.73 -5.55 -1.88
C ALA A 18 3.58 -4.90 -2.98
N ALA A 19 4.80 -5.40 -3.13
CA ALA A 19 5.75 -4.89 -4.11
C ALA A 19 6.43 -6.06 -4.82
N VAL A 20 6.77 -5.84 -6.08
CA VAL A 20 7.54 -6.79 -6.88
C VAL A 20 8.96 -6.24 -7.00
N PHE A 21 9.91 -6.95 -6.41
CA PHE A 21 11.29 -6.51 -6.37
C PHE A 21 12.11 -7.11 -7.51
N PRO A 22 13.08 -6.34 -8.04
CA PRO A 22 14.09 -6.94 -8.90
C PRO A 22 14.92 -7.93 -8.10
N ARG A 23 15.55 -8.87 -8.78
CA ARG A 23 16.35 -9.90 -8.13
C ARG A 23 17.40 -9.26 -7.21
N GLY A 24 17.38 -9.66 -5.93
CA GLY A 24 18.31 -9.13 -4.93
C GLY A 24 17.96 -7.75 -4.41
N GLY A 25 16.83 -7.17 -4.86
CA GLY A 25 16.46 -5.81 -4.47
C GLY A 25 15.49 -5.69 -3.29
N ARG A 26 15.13 -6.81 -2.66
CA ARG A 26 14.19 -6.78 -1.53
C ARG A 26 14.80 -6.12 -0.31
N LYS A 27 14.04 -5.19 0.30
CA LYS A 27 14.43 -4.49 1.52
C LYS A 27 13.35 -4.63 2.59
N VAL A 28 13.78 -4.66 3.86
CA VAL A 28 12.85 -4.77 4.99
C VAL A 28 12.00 -3.51 5.10
N PHE A 29 12.63 -2.34 5.00
CA PHE A 29 11.95 -1.06 5.09
C PHE A 29 12.02 -0.30 3.77
N VAL A 30 10.99 0.49 3.49
CA VAL A 30 11.02 1.46 2.40
C VAL A 30 12.06 2.52 2.75
N GLU A 31 13.02 2.74 1.86
CA GLU A 31 14.07 3.75 2.07
C GLU A 31 13.78 5.05 1.30
N ASP A 32 13.19 4.92 0.11
CA ASP A 32 12.81 6.06 -0.73
C ASP A 32 11.45 5.73 -1.35
N PHE A 33 10.41 6.41 -0.87
CA PHE A 33 9.04 6.11 -1.28
C PHE A 33 8.84 6.29 -2.79
N GLN A 34 9.38 7.34 -3.38
CA GLN A 34 9.19 7.59 -4.82
C GLN A 34 9.81 6.49 -5.68
N LYS A 35 10.92 5.93 -5.25
CA LYS A 35 11.55 4.79 -5.94
C LYS A 35 10.79 3.49 -5.67
N HIS A 36 10.05 3.41 -4.59
CA HIS A 36 9.26 2.24 -4.23
C HIS A 36 7.95 2.14 -5.02
N VAL A 37 7.37 3.28 -5.41
CA VAL A 37 6.08 3.33 -6.13
C VAL A 37 6.05 2.43 -7.37
N PRO A 38 7.06 2.45 -8.27
CA PRO A 38 7.03 1.57 -9.45
C PRO A 38 6.97 0.08 -9.11
N LEU A 39 7.47 -0.31 -7.94
CA LEU A 39 7.45 -1.71 -7.51
C LEU A 39 6.05 -2.17 -7.07
N MET A 40 5.19 -1.23 -6.66
CA MET A 40 3.84 -1.49 -6.18
C MET A 40 2.76 -1.26 -7.24
N GLU A 41 3.00 -0.36 -8.18
CA GLU A 41 1.96 0.21 -9.03
C GLU A 41 1.23 -0.83 -9.86
N GLY A 42 1.98 -1.70 -10.53
CA GLY A 42 1.38 -2.73 -11.39
C GLY A 42 0.46 -3.68 -10.64
N PHE A 43 0.90 -4.11 -9.46
CA PHE A 43 0.09 -4.99 -8.61
C PHE A 43 -1.20 -4.30 -8.17
N HIS A 44 -1.09 -3.11 -7.62
CA HIS A 44 -2.26 -2.41 -7.06
C HIS A 44 -3.26 -2.00 -8.12
N LYS A 45 -2.81 -1.64 -9.32
CA LYS A 45 -3.71 -1.30 -10.42
C LYS A 45 -4.60 -2.47 -10.81
N ARG A 46 -4.12 -3.71 -10.66
CA ARG A 46 -4.89 -4.91 -10.99
C ARG A 46 -5.61 -5.53 -9.80
N TYR A 47 -5.00 -5.45 -8.62
CA TYR A 47 -5.54 -6.07 -7.41
C TYR A 47 -6.73 -5.31 -6.84
N MET A 48 -6.65 -3.98 -6.79
CA MET A 48 -7.70 -3.15 -6.20
C MET A 48 -8.88 -3.03 -7.17
N ASN A 49 -10.11 -3.06 -6.61
CA ASN A 49 -11.32 -2.97 -7.42
C ASN A 49 -11.48 -1.62 -8.12
N GLY A 50 -11.03 -0.55 -7.50
CA GLY A 50 -11.11 0.80 -8.02
C GLY A 50 -10.73 1.81 -6.97
N ASN A 51 -10.63 3.08 -7.36
CA ASN A 51 -10.24 4.15 -6.45
C ASN A 51 -11.20 4.32 -5.27
N VAL A 52 -12.50 4.08 -5.46
CA VAL A 52 -13.48 4.15 -4.37
C VAL A 52 -13.11 3.18 -3.25
N ALA A 53 -12.74 1.95 -3.61
CA ALA A 53 -12.31 0.95 -2.63
C ALA A 53 -11.03 1.37 -1.92
N CYS A 54 -10.07 1.93 -2.67
CA CYS A 54 -8.81 2.43 -2.10
C CYS A 54 -9.08 3.54 -1.08
N ARG A 55 -9.90 4.52 -1.43
CA ARG A 55 -10.24 5.63 -0.53
C ARG A 55 -10.98 5.17 0.72
N LYS A 56 -11.88 4.22 0.56
CA LYS A 56 -12.60 3.63 1.69
C LYS A 56 -11.64 2.98 2.69
N TRP A 57 -10.73 2.18 2.18
CA TRP A 57 -9.73 1.51 3.01
C TRP A 57 -8.82 2.53 3.70
N VAL A 58 -8.32 3.52 2.96
CA VAL A 58 -7.48 4.59 3.51
C VAL A 58 -8.18 5.35 4.63
N ASN A 59 -9.45 5.71 4.42
CA ASN A 59 -10.23 6.42 5.43
C ASN A 59 -10.41 5.61 6.71
N GLU A 60 -10.62 4.30 6.59
CA GLU A 60 -10.72 3.41 7.75
C GLU A 60 -9.38 3.33 8.51
N VAL A 61 -8.28 3.19 7.77
CA VAL A 61 -6.94 3.13 8.35
C VAL A 61 -6.61 4.42 9.10
N ARG A 62 -6.95 5.58 8.52
CA ARG A 62 -6.65 6.88 9.12
C ARG A 62 -7.42 7.19 10.40
N ARG A 63 -8.42 6.39 10.75
CA ARG A 63 -9.10 6.50 12.04
C ARG A 63 -8.25 5.98 13.19
N ARG A 64 -7.15 5.28 12.89
CA ARG A 64 -6.28 4.69 13.88
C ARG A 64 -4.95 5.42 13.93
N ASP A 65 -4.33 5.39 15.09
CA ASP A 65 -2.97 5.91 15.25
C ASP A 65 -1.99 4.84 14.79
N ILE A 66 -1.41 5.05 13.61
CA ILE A 66 -0.55 4.08 12.93
C ILE A 66 0.91 4.49 13.05
N SER A 67 1.75 3.60 13.59
CA SER A 67 3.20 3.81 13.63
C SER A 67 3.91 3.29 12.38
N MET A 68 3.42 2.16 11.84
CA MET A 68 3.97 1.52 10.66
C MET A 68 2.90 0.75 9.93
N ILE A 69 3.09 0.55 8.62
CA ILE A 69 2.30 -0.38 7.81
C ILE A 69 3.22 -1.51 7.36
N ALA A 70 2.85 -2.74 7.68
CA ALA A 70 3.64 -3.94 7.36
C ALA A 70 2.85 -4.84 6.41
N PRO A 71 3.08 -4.75 5.09
CA PRO A 71 2.47 -5.66 4.12
C PRO A 71 3.13 -7.03 4.16
N GLN A 72 2.40 -8.05 3.71
CA GLN A 72 2.89 -9.42 3.71
C GLN A 72 4.00 -9.64 2.67
N HIS A 73 3.86 -9.06 1.48
CA HIS A 73 4.78 -9.24 0.36
C HIS A 73 5.35 -7.90 -0.12
N GLY A 74 5.97 -7.15 0.79
CA GLY A 74 6.52 -5.85 0.47
C GLY A 74 7.44 -5.38 1.57
N SER A 75 7.91 -4.14 1.46
CA SER A 75 8.71 -3.50 2.49
C SER A 75 7.81 -2.79 3.49
N ILE A 76 8.29 -2.66 4.72
CA ILE A 76 7.56 -1.98 5.79
C ILE A 76 7.65 -0.48 5.59
N PHE A 77 6.50 0.20 5.69
CA PHE A 77 6.43 1.65 5.66
C PHE A 77 6.52 2.19 7.08
N ARG A 78 7.58 2.93 7.40
CA ARG A 78 7.66 3.69 8.64
C ARG A 78 6.63 4.81 8.60
N LYS A 79 6.36 5.46 9.73
CA LYS A 79 5.25 6.41 9.86
C LYS A 79 5.16 7.43 8.74
N GLU A 80 6.25 8.06 8.38
CA GLU A 80 6.28 9.06 7.31
C GLU A 80 5.95 8.46 5.96
N ASP A 81 6.55 7.32 5.64
CA ASP A 81 6.29 6.61 4.40
C ASP A 81 4.90 5.98 4.39
N ALA A 82 4.38 5.57 5.55
CA ALA A 82 3.01 5.08 5.68
C ALA A 82 2.01 6.18 5.26
N ASN A 83 2.23 7.42 5.69
CA ASN A 83 1.39 8.54 5.27
C ASN A 83 1.48 8.79 3.76
N LYS A 84 2.68 8.73 3.19
CA LYS A 84 2.88 8.86 1.74
C LYS A 84 2.18 7.74 0.98
N PHE A 85 2.24 6.52 1.50
CA PHE A 85 1.56 5.37 0.90
C PHE A 85 0.04 5.55 0.90
N LEU A 86 -0.52 6.00 2.03
CA LEU A 86 -1.97 6.25 2.13
C LEU A 86 -2.41 7.32 1.14
N ASP A 87 -1.64 8.41 1.00
CA ASP A 87 -1.94 9.46 0.03
C ASP A 87 -1.88 8.92 -1.40
N TRP A 88 -0.87 8.13 -1.71
CA TRP A 88 -0.70 7.52 -3.03
C TRP A 88 -1.88 6.61 -3.36
N LEU A 89 -2.24 5.71 -2.43
CA LEU A 89 -3.33 4.76 -2.64
C LEU A 89 -4.67 5.48 -2.81
N ALA A 90 -4.91 6.53 -2.02
CA ALA A 90 -6.15 7.29 -2.09
C ALA A 90 -6.37 7.98 -3.44
N SER A 91 -5.30 8.25 -4.19
CA SER A 91 -5.39 8.90 -5.50
C SER A 91 -5.15 7.95 -6.67
N LEU A 92 -4.93 6.67 -6.41
CA LEU A 92 -4.60 5.70 -7.45
C LEU A 92 -5.80 5.37 -8.33
N ARG A 93 -5.61 5.49 -9.66
CA ARG A 93 -6.55 4.97 -10.65
C ARG A 93 -6.23 3.49 -10.86
N CYS A 94 -7.20 2.63 -10.60
CA CYS A 94 -6.96 1.17 -10.59
C CYS A 94 -8.25 0.38 -10.86
N GLY A 95 -8.11 -0.91 -11.14
CA GLY A 95 -9.24 -1.80 -11.33
C GLY A 95 -10.24 -1.29 -12.36
N LEU A 96 -11.49 -1.09 -11.94
CA LEU A 96 -12.56 -0.62 -12.82
C LEU A 96 -12.30 0.77 -13.41
N ASP A 97 -11.51 1.60 -12.74
CA ASP A 97 -11.17 2.95 -13.23
C ASP A 97 -10.40 2.91 -14.55
N ILE A 98 -9.66 1.83 -14.78
CA ILE A 98 -8.75 1.68 -15.93
C ILE A 98 -9.06 0.42 -16.75
N ILE A 99 -10.29 -0.07 -16.67
CA ILE A 99 -10.64 -1.34 -17.30
C ILE A 99 -10.39 -1.33 -18.82
N ASP A 100 -10.60 -0.22 -19.47
CA ASP A 100 -10.36 -0.08 -20.91
C ASP A 100 -8.87 -0.03 -21.26
N GLU A 101 -8.04 0.30 -20.30
CA GLU A 101 -6.57 0.35 -20.46
C GLU A 101 -5.93 -1.02 -20.26
N ILE A 102 -6.56 -1.89 -19.43
CA ILE A 102 -6.06 -3.24 -19.12
C ILE A 102 -6.57 -4.26 -20.14
N TYR A 103 -7.82 -4.15 -20.51
CA TYR A 103 -8.52 -5.06 -21.42
C TYR A 103 -8.97 -4.34 -22.68
#